data_0d6a9ea1d29f88983411e5c6ceecf980
#
_entry.id   0d6a9ea1d29f88983411e5c6ceecf980
#
_cell.length_a   1.000
_cell.length_b   1.000
_cell.length_c   1.000
_cell.angle_alpha   90.00
_cell.angle_beta   90.00
_cell.angle_gamma   90.00
#
_symmetry.space_group_name_H-M   'P 1'
#
loop_
_entity.id
_entity.type
_entity.pdbx_description
1 polymer ?
#
loop_
_entity_poly.entity_id
_entity_poly.type
_entity_poly.pdbx_seq_one_letter_code
_entity_poly.pdbx_strand_id
1 'polypeptide(L)'
;MPLPALEDIAAHTGSTEPIEGLTRIETSPREEATPIIMEMMHSVYPHDEVFGQYITINDYIDCPPDELFAYMADTRCLEEWTYSLRGFAETDEPGLWLADDRLGSETKIYTRTVASQQARTVDYHCAWDQGKHLWMIYLMRVVDAQVVLDKPGSVVLWTNCHHPFYAHNPYPDAAPPERPVWVGDFWDMFGAGHLLELKNLKAIAEYRHRNGLPVTPDWMRNAAK
;
A
#
# COMPACT_ATOMS: atom_id res chain seq x y z
N MET A 1 10.16 -28.16 -11.83
CA MET A 1 9.32 -28.63 -12.96
C MET A 1 10.07 -28.29 -14.22
N PRO A 2 10.25 -29.22 -15.18
CA PRO A 2 10.81 -28.85 -16.47
C PRO A 2 9.88 -27.85 -17.16
N LEU A 3 10.47 -26.87 -17.87
CA LEU A 3 9.69 -25.93 -18.67
C LEU A 3 9.01 -26.69 -19.82
N PRO A 4 7.77 -26.31 -20.19
CA PRO A 4 7.11 -26.93 -21.34
C PRO A 4 7.94 -26.67 -22.61
N ALA A 5 8.08 -27.67 -23.44
CA ALA A 5 8.74 -27.53 -24.73
C ALA A 5 7.96 -26.59 -25.66
N LEU A 6 8.61 -26.02 -26.65
CA LEU A 6 7.96 -25.11 -27.60
C LEU A 6 6.85 -25.79 -28.38
N GLU A 7 7.05 -27.07 -28.70
CA GLU A 7 6.05 -27.93 -29.36
C GLU A 7 4.79 -28.10 -28.50
N ASP A 8 4.93 -28.16 -27.17
CA ASP A 8 3.78 -28.28 -26.26
C ASP A 8 2.96 -26.96 -26.24
N ILE A 9 3.61 -25.82 -26.35
CA ILE A 9 2.92 -24.52 -26.45
C ILE A 9 2.20 -24.41 -27.80
N ALA A 10 2.86 -24.81 -28.90
CA ALA A 10 2.28 -24.82 -30.24
C ALA A 10 1.07 -25.75 -30.32
N ALA A 11 1.14 -26.94 -29.70
CA ALA A 11 0.04 -27.90 -29.66
C ALA A 11 -1.19 -27.34 -28.93
N HIS A 12 -1.00 -26.54 -27.87
CA HIS A 12 -2.09 -25.90 -27.14
C HIS A 12 -2.74 -24.73 -27.91
N THR A 13 -1.96 -24.04 -28.75
CA THR A 13 -2.45 -22.92 -29.56
C THR A 13 -3.00 -23.36 -30.94
N GLY A 14 -2.84 -24.64 -31.30
CA GLY A 14 -3.27 -25.18 -32.59
C GLY A 14 -2.42 -24.74 -33.79
N SER A 15 -1.24 -24.19 -33.56
CA SER A 15 -0.30 -23.70 -34.57
C SER A 15 1.08 -24.32 -34.38
N THR A 16 1.70 -24.75 -35.47
CA THR A 16 3.11 -25.19 -35.54
C THR A 16 4.04 -24.06 -35.96
N GLU A 17 3.49 -22.89 -36.30
CA GLU A 17 4.29 -21.71 -36.66
C GLU A 17 4.85 -21.02 -35.42
N PRO A 18 6.05 -20.42 -35.53
CA PRO A 18 6.60 -19.63 -34.47
C PRO A 18 5.64 -18.50 -34.05
N ILE A 19 5.46 -18.32 -32.74
CA ILE A 19 4.65 -17.22 -32.21
C ILE A 19 5.47 -15.95 -32.32
N GLU A 20 5.01 -15.00 -33.13
CA GLU A 20 5.68 -13.73 -33.34
C GLU A 20 5.78 -12.97 -32.00
N GLY A 21 6.97 -12.44 -31.69
CA GLY A 21 7.23 -11.71 -30.46
C GLY A 21 7.49 -12.59 -29.24
N LEU A 22 7.37 -13.92 -29.33
CA LEU A 22 7.70 -14.82 -28.23
C LEU A 22 9.24 -14.90 -28.06
N THR A 23 9.74 -14.39 -26.95
CA THR A 23 11.15 -14.43 -26.57
C THR A 23 11.35 -15.38 -25.39
N ARG A 24 12.16 -16.43 -25.56
CA ARG A 24 12.47 -17.42 -24.53
C ARG A 24 13.96 -17.74 -24.53
N ILE A 25 14.51 -18.01 -23.36
CA ILE A 25 15.95 -18.28 -23.18
C ILE A 25 16.42 -19.53 -23.94
N GLU A 26 15.53 -20.52 -24.14
CA GLU A 26 15.85 -21.77 -24.82
C GLU A 26 15.76 -21.69 -26.35
N THR A 27 15.09 -20.68 -26.89
CA THR A 27 14.82 -20.56 -28.33
C THR A 27 15.30 -19.25 -28.95
N SER A 28 15.57 -18.24 -28.12
CA SER A 28 16.03 -16.93 -28.61
C SER A 28 17.54 -16.79 -28.37
N PRO A 29 18.34 -16.56 -29.43
CA PRO A 29 19.77 -16.27 -29.28
C PRO A 29 19.98 -15.08 -28.33
N ARG A 30 20.96 -15.22 -27.45
CA ARG A 30 21.22 -14.18 -26.43
C ARG A 30 21.54 -12.82 -27.05
N GLU A 31 22.23 -12.84 -28.18
CA GLU A 31 22.60 -11.68 -28.95
C GLU A 31 21.40 -10.92 -29.51
N GLU A 32 20.29 -11.63 -29.78
CA GLU A 32 19.03 -11.05 -30.24
C GLU A 32 18.15 -10.61 -29.06
N ALA A 33 18.03 -11.43 -28.01
CA ALA A 33 17.17 -11.16 -26.87
C ALA A 33 17.71 -10.02 -25.99
N THR A 34 19.05 -9.90 -25.80
CA THR A 34 19.64 -8.90 -24.92
C THR A 34 19.33 -7.45 -25.33
N PRO A 35 19.44 -7.03 -26.59
CA PRO A 35 19.05 -5.69 -27.01
C PRO A 35 17.59 -5.37 -26.73
N ILE A 36 16.69 -6.33 -26.99
CA ILE A 36 15.24 -6.16 -26.74
C ILE A 36 14.97 -5.92 -25.25
N ILE A 37 15.57 -6.75 -24.39
CA ILE A 37 15.44 -6.60 -22.93
C ILE A 37 16.00 -5.25 -22.45
N MET A 38 17.14 -4.83 -22.99
CA MET A 38 17.76 -3.55 -22.63
C MET A 38 16.92 -2.36 -23.09
N GLU A 39 16.33 -2.43 -24.27
CA GLU A 39 15.40 -1.40 -24.76
C GLU A 39 14.16 -1.30 -23.87
N MET A 40 13.57 -2.45 -23.50
CA MET A 40 12.46 -2.49 -22.55
C MET A 40 12.84 -1.89 -21.19
N MET A 41 14.04 -2.18 -20.67
CA MET A 41 14.51 -1.55 -19.43
C MET A 41 14.61 -0.02 -19.56
N HIS A 42 15.15 0.48 -20.66
CA HIS A 42 15.25 1.92 -20.91
C HIS A 42 13.87 2.59 -21.08
N SER A 43 12.88 1.86 -21.60
CA SER A 43 11.52 2.39 -21.75
C SER A 43 10.74 2.42 -20.43
N VAL A 44 11.15 1.61 -19.45
CA VAL A 44 10.47 1.49 -18.15
C VAL A 44 11.09 2.41 -17.08
N TYR A 45 12.39 2.74 -17.19
CA TYR A 45 13.14 3.51 -16.18
C TYR A 45 13.94 4.66 -16.80
N PRO A 46 13.65 5.90 -16.38
CA PRO A 46 12.48 6.36 -15.65
C PRO A 46 11.25 6.39 -16.57
N HIS A 47 10.11 5.88 -16.09
CA HIS A 47 8.86 5.93 -16.82
C HIS A 47 8.00 7.06 -16.26
N ASP A 48 7.90 8.18 -16.95
CA ASP A 48 7.27 9.42 -16.46
C ASP A 48 5.78 9.27 -16.13
N GLU A 49 5.08 8.34 -16.80
CA GLU A 49 3.67 8.07 -16.53
C GLU A 49 3.43 7.23 -15.27
N VAL A 50 4.42 6.45 -14.83
CA VAL A 50 4.33 5.58 -13.66
C VAL A 50 5.28 6.05 -12.57
N PHE A 51 6.53 6.39 -12.92
CA PHE A 51 7.51 6.89 -11.97
C PHE A 51 7.05 8.23 -11.39
N GLY A 52 7.03 8.32 -10.07
CA GLY A 52 6.48 9.48 -9.37
C GLY A 52 4.96 9.48 -9.19
N GLN A 53 4.22 8.60 -9.90
CA GLN A 53 2.80 8.40 -9.67
C GLN A 53 2.50 7.36 -8.59
N TYR A 54 3.52 6.63 -8.15
CA TYR A 54 3.45 5.64 -7.10
C TYR A 54 4.58 5.84 -6.11
N ILE A 55 4.23 5.79 -4.83
CA ILE A 55 5.21 5.70 -3.74
C ILE A 55 5.09 4.27 -3.20
N THR A 56 6.16 3.48 -3.37
CA THR A 56 6.23 2.12 -2.86
C THR A 56 7.34 2.03 -1.83
N ILE A 57 6.96 1.63 -0.62
CA ILE A 57 7.88 1.43 0.51
C ILE A 57 7.65 0.06 1.12
N ASN A 58 8.66 -0.47 1.78
CA ASN A 58 8.55 -1.73 2.50
C ASN A 58 9.53 -1.74 3.68
N ASP A 59 9.21 -2.55 4.69
CA ASP A 59 10.12 -2.84 5.80
C ASP A 59 9.84 -4.23 6.36
N TYR A 60 10.86 -4.82 6.98
CA TYR A 60 10.74 -6.00 7.82
C TYR A 60 10.31 -5.58 9.23
N ILE A 61 9.38 -6.34 9.81
CA ILE A 61 8.87 -6.15 11.17
C ILE A 61 8.94 -7.48 11.92
N ASP A 62 9.66 -7.51 13.02
CA ASP A 62 9.77 -8.69 13.90
C ASP A 62 8.50 -8.89 14.72
N CYS A 63 7.45 -9.31 14.02
CA CYS A 63 6.11 -9.55 14.56
C CYS A 63 5.40 -10.59 13.69
N PRO A 64 4.68 -11.58 14.28
CA PRO A 64 3.95 -12.57 13.51
C PRO A 64 2.96 -11.96 12.51
N PRO A 65 2.87 -12.48 11.26
CA PRO A 65 2.08 -11.87 10.21
C PRO A 65 0.59 -11.79 10.52
N ASP A 66 0.02 -12.76 11.23
CA ASP A 66 -1.40 -12.74 11.57
C ASP A 66 -1.73 -11.72 12.66
N GLU A 67 -0.83 -11.53 13.62
CA GLU A 67 -0.97 -10.50 14.66
C GLU A 67 -0.84 -9.10 14.07
N LEU A 68 0.15 -8.89 13.21
CA LEU A 68 0.37 -7.62 12.52
C LEU A 68 -0.81 -7.28 11.60
N PHE A 69 -1.28 -8.27 10.81
CA PHE A 69 -2.46 -8.10 9.97
C PHE A 69 -3.71 -7.73 10.80
N ALA A 70 -3.97 -8.44 11.88
CA ALA A 70 -5.15 -8.18 12.73
C ALA A 70 -5.10 -6.77 13.34
N TYR A 71 -3.91 -6.29 13.71
CA TYR A 71 -3.72 -4.93 14.19
C TYR A 71 -3.99 -3.89 13.09
N MET A 72 -3.41 -4.09 11.91
CA MET A 72 -3.57 -3.16 10.78
C MET A 72 -4.99 -3.15 10.22
N ALA A 73 -5.74 -4.24 10.33
CA ALA A 73 -7.12 -4.34 9.82
C ALA A 73 -8.14 -3.50 10.61
N ASP A 74 -7.78 -3.02 11.80
CA ASP A 74 -8.61 -2.11 12.58
C ASP A 74 -8.23 -0.66 12.29
N THR A 75 -9.14 0.12 11.71
CA THR A 75 -8.90 1.53 11.34
C THR A 75 -8.30 2.37 12.46
N ARG A 76 -8.64 2.07 13.71
CA ARG A 76 -8.16 2.82 14.88
C ARG A 76 -6.66 2.68 15.10
N CYS A 77 -6.01 1.65 14.54
CA CYS A 77 -4.55 1.51 14.64
C CYS A 77 -3.81 2.71 14.04
N LEU A 78 -4.43 3.40 13.08
CA LEU A 78 -3.88 4.61 12.46
C LEU A 78 -3.60 5.71 13.49
N GLU A 79 -4.36 5.75 14.58
CA GLU A 79 -4.14 6.72 15.67
C GLU A 79 -2.78 6.54 16.37
N GLU A 80 -2.26 5.32 16.37
CA GLU A 80 -1.01 5.02 17.06
C GLU A 80 0.23 5.24 16.18
N TRP A 81 0.20 4.78 14.94
CA TRP A 81 1.41 4.77 14.12
C TRP A 81 1.48 5.89 13.07
N THR A 82 0.36 6.49 12.66
CA THR A 82 0.46 7.68 11.81
C THR A 82 0.99 8.87 12.62
N TYR A 83 1.71 9.74 11.96
CA TYR A 83 2.28 10.89 12.65
C TYR A 83 1.27 12.03 12.89
N SER A 84 0.18 12.07 12.11
CA SER A 84 -0.77 13.20 12.15
C SER A 84 -2.20 12.86 12.55
N LEU A 85 -2.68 11.62 12.34
CA LEU A 85 -4.09 11.27 12.53
C LEU A 85 -4.40 10.95 14.00
N ARG A 86 -5.48 11.54 14.53
CA ARG A 86 -5.89 11.33 15.92
C ARG A 86 -7.41 11.44 16.07
N GLY A 87 -7.92 10.77 17.12
CA GLY A 87 -9.31 10.91 17.55
C GLY A 87 -10.30 10.25 16.58
N PHE A 88 -10.02 9.04 16.14
CA PHE A 88 -10.91 8.28 15.26
C PHE A 88 -12.26 8.02 15.94
N ALA A 89 -13.34 8.46 15.30
CA ALA A 89 -14.72 8.18 15.68
C ALA A 89 -15.47 7.59 14.49
N GLU A 90 -16.29 6.57 14.75
CA GLU A 90 -17.16 5.99 13.73
C GLU A 90 -18.26 7.00 13.36
N THR A 91 -18.54 7.13 12.07
CA THR A 91 -19.62 7.99 11.58
C THR A 91 -20.98 7.24 11.65
N ASP A 92 -22.04 7.88 11.19
CA ASP A 92 -23.35 7.23 11.00
C ASP A 92 -23.36 6.21 9.85
N GLU A 93 -22.35 6.24 8.97
CA GLU A 93 -22.16 5.23 7.92
C GLU A 93 -21.24 4.11 8.44
N PRO A 94 -21.73 2.86 8.56
CA PRO A 94 -20.94 1.76 9.10
C PRO A 94 -19.61 1.54 8.40
N GLY A 95 -18.54 1.42 9.16
CA GLY A 95 -17.18 1.22 8.68
C GLY A 95 -16.52 2.46 8.08
N LEU A 96 -17.17 3.61 8.11
CA LEU A 96 -16.58 4.90 7.77
C LEU A 96 -16.19 5.63 9.06
N TRP A 97 -14.92 5.96 9.17
CA TRP A 97 -14.35 6.64 10.33
C TRP A 97 -13.97 8.08 9.99
N LEU A 98 -14.04 8.94 10.98
CA LEU A 98 -13.61 10.34 10.93
C LEU A 98 -12.54 10.58 11.97
N ALA A 99 -11.46 11.27 11.60
CA ALA A 99 -10.39 11.65 12.49
C ALA A 99 -9.93 13.09 12.22
N ASP A 100 -9.19 13.66 13.18
CA ASP A 100 -8.44 14.88 12.95
C ASP A 100 -7.13 14.56 12.25
N ASP A 101 -6.82 15.30 11.18
CA ASP A 101 -5.49 15.31 10.60
C ASP A 101 -4.74 16.58 11.05
N ARG A 102 -3.76 16.40 11.92
CA ARG A 102 -2.97 17.48 12.50
C ARG A 102 -1.87 18.04 11.60
N LEU A 103 -1.80 17.55 10.36
CA LEU A 103 -0.91 18.10 9.34
C LEU A 103 -1.32 19.52 8.94
N GLY A 104 -2.62 19.80 9.00
CA GLY A 104 -3.17 21.13 8.80
C GLY A 104 -4.10 21.53 9.94
N SER A 105 -4.37 22.83 10.12
CA SER A 105 -5.35 23.27 11.11
C SER A 105 -6.75 22.84 10.68
N GLU A 106 -7.48 22.25 11.59
CA GLU A 106 -8.90 21.87 11.43
C GLU A 106 -9.19 20.91 10.26
N THR A 107 -8.17 20.22 9.75
CA THR A 107 -8.35 19.21 8.70
C THR A 107 -9.00 17.97 9.27
N LYS A 108 -9.96 17.45 8.52
CA LYS A 108 -10.59 16.15 8.82
C LYS A 108 -10.22 15.13 7.77
N ILE A 109 -10.03 13.89 8.20
CA ILE A 109 -9.85 12.76 7.30
C ILE A 109 -10.94 11.73 7.52
N TYR A 110 -11.56 11.32 6.42
CA TYR A 110 -12.48 10.19 6.39
C TYR A 110 -11.71 8.96 5.94
N THR A 111 -11.93 7.83 6.61
CA THR A 111 -11.21 6.58 6.32
C THR A 111 -12.14 5.39 6.36
N ARG A 112 -12.03 4.52 5.36
CA ARG A 112 -12.61 3.17 5.36
C ARG A 112 -11.50 2.16 5.15
N THR A 113 -11.42 1.16 6.02
CA THR A 113 -10.48 0.05 5.89
C THR A 113 -11.15 -1.11 5.18
N VAL A 114 -10.51 -1.62 4.13
CA VAL A 114 -10.90 -2.84 3.42
C VAL A 114 -9.82 -3.88 3.63
N ALA A 115 -10.13 -4.93 4.39
CA ALA A 115 -9.16 -5.95 4.77
C ALA A 115 -9.56 -7.33 4.27
N SER A 116 -8.55 -8.12 3.82
CA SER A 116 -8.70 -9.51 3.44
C SER A 116 -7.74 -10.39 4.24
N GLN A 117 -8.28 -11.18 5.15
CA GLN A 117 -7.51 -12.14 5.96
C GLN A 117 -6.75 -13.14 5.07
N GLN A 118 -7.40 -13.66 4.04
CA GLN A 118 -6.82 -14.66 3.16
C GLN A 118 -5.59 -14.15 2.40
N ALA A 119 -5.65 -12.91 1.93
CA ALA A 119 -4.57 -12.27 1.18
C ALA A 119 -3.61 -11.49 2.09
N ARG A 120 -3.98 -11.26 3.35
CA ARG A 120 -3.34 -10.33 4.29
C ARG A 120 -3.12 -8.95 3.68
N THR A 121 -4.14 -8.46 2.93
CA THR A 121 -4.16 -7.10 2.41
C THR A 121 -5.01 -6.21 3.29
N VAL A 122 -4.56 -4.98 3.47
CA VAL A 122 -5.28 -3.92 4.19
C VAL A 122 -5.19 -2.67 3.35
N ASP A 123 -6.32 -2.25 2.80
CA ASP A 123 -6.39 -1.05 1.99
C ASP A 123 -7.14 0.04 2.78
N TYR A 124 -6.48 1.20 2.97
CA TYR A 124 -7.11 2.36 3.56
C TYR A 124 -7.58 3.28 2.44
N HIS A 125 -8.89 3.48 2.36
CA HIS A 125 -9.51 4.42 1.44
C HIS A 125 -9.83 5.69 2.21
N CYS A 126 -9.28 6.82 1.81
CA CYS A 126 -9.35 8.06 2.56
C CYS A 126 -9.80 9.26 1.69
N ALA A 127 -10.23 10.31 2.36
CA ALA A 127 -10.45 11.63 1.78
C ALA A 127 -10.29 12.72 2.84
N TRP A 128 -9.60 13.80 2.50
CA TRP A 128 -9.52 15.00 3.35
C TRP A 128 -10.71 15.91 3.10
N ASP A 129 -11.42 16.28 4.17
CA ASP A 129 -12.51 17.27 4.17
C ASP A 129 -13.64 17.04 3.15
N GLN A 130 -13.59 15.97 2.35
CA GLN A 130 -14.55 15.70 1.28
C GLN A 130 -15.60 14.66 1.65
N GLY A 131 -15.77 14.43 2.95
CA GLY A 131 -16.73 13.43 3.41
C GLY A 131 -16.36 12.04 2.88
N LYS A 132 -17.32 11.32 2.37
CA LYS A 132 -17.17 9.94 1.92
C LYS A 132 -16.64 9.77 0.49
N HIS A 133 -16.17 10.81 -0.15
CA HIS A 133 -15.52 10.72 -1.47
C HIS A 133 -14.08 10.19 -1.32
N LEU A 134 -13.96 8.90 -1.03
CA LEU A 134 -12.70 8.25 -0.65
C LEU A 134 -11.84 7.95 -1.88
N TRP A 135 -11.05 8.90 -2.31
CA TRP A 135 -10.24 8.80 -3.53
C TRP A 135 -8.76 8.52 -3.27
N MET A 136 -8.27 8.75 -2.05
CA MET A 136 -6.91 8.37 -1.67
C MET A 136 -6.89 6.90 -1.29
N ILE A 137 -6.01 6.12 -1.90
CA ILE A 137 -5.93 4.68 -1.67
C ILE A 137 -4.51 4.31 -1.28
N TYR A 138 -4.40 3.72 -0.09
CA TYR A 138 -3.17 3.19 0.47
C TYR A 138 -3.27 1.67 0.47
N LEU A 139 -2.51 1.02 -0.42
CA LEU A 139 -2.50 -0.43 -0.58
C LEU A 139 -1.42 -1.03 0.30
N MET A 140 -1.79 -1.88 1.24
CA MET A 140 -0.84 -2.55 2.12
C MET A 140 -1.00 -4.06 2.09
N ARG A 141 0.11 -4.78 2.21
CA ARG A 141 0.13 -6.23 2.32
C ARG A 141 1.14 -6.69 3.36
N VAL A 142 0.70 -7.61 4.22
CA VAL A 142 1.56 -8.30 5.18
C VAL A 142 2.01 -9.64 4.59
N VAL A 143 3.29 -9.76 4.32
CA VAL A 143 3.91 -10.99 3.78
C VAL A 143 4.62 -11.71 4.91
N ASP A 144 4.47 -13.02 4.96
CA ASP A 144 5.20 -13.87 5.92
C ASP A 144 6.70 -13.85 5.59
N ALA A 145 7.51 -13.35 6.53
CA ALA A 145 8.95 -13.24 6.34
C ALA A 145 9.63 -14.62 6.27
N GLN A 146 9.00 -15.67 6.81
CA GLN A 146 9.51 -17.02 6.65
C GLN A 146 9.56 -17.45 5.18
N VAL A 147 8.57 -17.00 4.37
CA VAL A 147 8.48 -17.37 2.95
C VAL A 147 9.49 -16.61 2.08
N VAL A 148 9.75 -15.33 2.40
CA VAL A 148 10.52 -14.43 1.52
C VAL A 148 11.93 -14.13 2.00
N LEU A 149 12.23 -14.32 3.30
CA LEU A 149 13.51 -14.00 3.93
C LEU A 149 14.10 -15.16 4.75
N ASP A 150 13.41 -16.31 4.82
CA ASP A 150 13.78 -17.47 5.65
C ASP A 150 14.02 -17.11 7.12
N LYS A 151 13.18 -16.25 7.68
CA LYS A 151 13.21 -15.87 9.10
C LYS A 151 11.82 -15.55 9.64
N PRO A 152 11.57 -15.68 10.95
CA PRO A 152 10.30 -15.30 11.56
C PRO A 152 10.01 -13.81 11.36
N GLY A 153 8.73 -13.43 11.43
CA GLY A 153 8.28 -12.04 11.31
C GLY A 153 7.51 -11.78 10.04
N SER A 154 7.38 -10.53 9.70
CA SER A 154 6.58 -10.02 8.58
C SER A 154 7.39 -9.07 7.69
N VAL A 155 7.01 -8.98 6.42
CA VAL A 155 7.37 -7.86 5.55
C VAL A 155 6.10 -7.11 5.20
N VAL A 156 6.07 -5.81 5.47
CA VAL A 156 4.97 -4.94 5.02
C VAL A 156 5.35 -4.31 3.70
N LEU A 157 4.51 -4.50 2.70
CA LEU A 157 4.55 -3.78 1.43
C LEU A 157 3.48 -2.70 1.48
N TRP A 158 3.84 -1.48 1.14
CA TRP A 158 2.92 -0.35 1.11
C TRP A 158 3.09 0.42 -0.20
N THR A 159 1.99 0.60 -0.93
CA THR A 159 1.96 1.42 -2.15
C THR A 159 0.89 2.48 -2.03
N ASN A 160 1.26 3.72 -2.29
CA ASN A 160 0.35 4.84 -2.42
C ASN A 160 0.33 5.32 -3.88
N CYS A 161 -0.86 5.57 -4.42
CA CYS A 161 -1.08 5.95 -5.80
C CYS A 161 -1.44 7.44 -5.89
N HIS A 162 -0.78 8.17 -6.79
CA HIS A 162 -1.09 9.56 -7.06
C HIS A 162 -2.39 9.67 -7.87
N HIS A 163 -3.45 10.08 -7.20
CA HIS A 163 -4.71 10.40 -7.88
C HIS A 163 -4.67 11.84 -8.44
N PRO A 164 -5.32 12.16 -9.58
CA PRO A 164 -5.38 13.53 -10.11
C PRO A 164 -5.87 14.58 -9.10
N PHE A 165 -6.66 14.18 -8.12
CA PHE A 165 -7.15 15.07 -7.06
C PHE A 165 -6.06 15.54 -6.08
N TYR A 166 -4.89 14.95 -6.09
CA TYR A 166 -3.74 15.53 -5.38
C TYR A 166 -3.31 16.86 -5.98
N ALA A 167 -3.37 16.99 -7.30
CA ALA A 167 -3.03 18.22 -7.99
C ALA A 167 -4.19 19.23 -8.03
N HIS A 168 -5.42 18.79 -7.78
CA HIS A 168 -6.61 19.63 -7.89
C HIS A 168 -7.71 19.17 -6.95
N ASN A 169 -8.12 20.01 -6.00
CA ASN A 169 -9.25 19.71 -5.12
C ASN A 169 -10.58 19.73 -5.90
N PRO A 170 -11.27 18.59 -6.06
CA PRO A 170 -12.55 18.53 -6.79
C PRO A 170 -13.74 19.02 -5.95
N TYR A 171 -13.55 19.21 -4.63
CA TYR A 171 -14.61 19.55 -3.68
C TYR A 171 -14.19 20.75 -2.81
N PRO A 172 -13.89 21.92 -3.40
CA PRO A 172 -13.33 23.06 -2.64
C PRO A 172 -14.29 23.55 -1.54
N ASP A 173 -15.59 23.41 -1.74
CA ASP A 173 -16.60 23.83 -0.76
C ASP A 173 -16.64 22.92 0.51
N ALA A 174 -16.03 21.75 0.45
CA ALA A 174 -15.92 20.86 1.60
C ALA A 174 -14.65 21.09 2.41
N ALA A 175 -13.69 21.85 1.89
CA ALA A 175 -12.44 22.17 2.59
C ALA A 175 -12.64 23.35 3.55
N PRO A 176 -11.90 23.41 4.67
CA PRO A 176 -11.92 24.56 5.56
C PRO A 176 -11.52 25.85 4.81
N PRO A 177 -12.29 26.94 4.95
CA PRO A 177 -12.04 28.16 4.18
C PRO A 177 -10.70 28.84 4.54
N GLU A 178 -10.16 28.56 5.71
CA GLU A 178 -8.90 29.12 6.20
C GLU A 178 -7.68 28.33 5.74
N ARG A 179 -7.87 27.18 5.08
CA ARG A 179 -6.74 26.38 4.62
C ARG A 179 -6.06 27.05 3.43
N PRO A 180 -4.81 27.54 3.59
CA PRO A 180 -4.13 28.29 2.53
C PRO A 180 -3.61 27.40 1.40
N VAL A 181 -3.49 26.08 1.64
CA VAL A 181 -2.85 25.11 0.72
C VAL A 181 -3.68 23.84 0.68
N TRP A 182 -3.82 23.27 -0.51
CA TRP A 182 -4.37 21.94 -0.68
C TRP A 182 -3.38 20.89 -0.19
N VAL A 183 -3.83 19.87 0.58
CA VAL A 183 -2.93 18.85 1.14
C VAL A 183 -2.20 18.07 0.05
N GLY A 184 -2.81 17.92 -1.11
CA GLY A 184 -2.18 17.31 -2.29
C GLY A 184 -0.92 17.99 -2.79
N ASP A 185 -0.73 19.27 -2.52
CA ASP A 185 0.49 20.02 -2.85
C ASP A 185 1.74 19.47 -2.14
N PHE A 186 1.54 18.63 -1.13
CA PHE A 186 2.62 17.94 -0.40
C PHE A 186 2.96 16.55 -0.94
N TRP A 187 2.49 16.18 -2.13
CA TRP A 187 2.73 14.84 -2.70
C TRP A 187 4.21 14.41 -2.64
N ASP A 188 5.12 15.31 -2.97
CA ASP A 188 6.56 15.02 -2.96
C ASP A 188 7.10 14.67 -1.55
N MET A 189 6.41 15.09 -0.49
CA MET A 189 6.76 14.78 0.89
C MET A 189 6.15 13.47 1.39
N PHE A 190 5.16 12.91 0.69
CA PHE A 190 4.44 11.73 1.17
C PHE A 190 5.31 10.50 1.27
N GLY A 191 6.27 10.32 0.36
CA GLY A 191 7.22 9.21 0.47
C GLY A 191 7.99 9.21 1.78
N ALA A 192 8.48 10.37 2.20
CA ALA A 192 9.19 10.52 3.47
C ALA A 192 8.25 10.39 4.67
N GLY A 193 7.05 10.97 4.59
CA GLY A 193 6.02 10.89 5.64
C GLY A 193 5.58 9.45 5.87
N HIS A 194 5.23 8.74 4.81
CA HIS A 194 4.80 7.33 4.91
C HIS A 194 5.94 6.41 5.36
N LEU A 195 7.19 6.70 4.99
CA LEU A 195 8.33 5.95 5.52
C LEU A 195 8.48 6.13 7.03
N LEU A 196 8.26 7.35 7.54
CA LEU A 196 8.23 7.62 8.98
C LEU A 196 7.11 6.83 9.67
N GLU A 197 5.92 6.82 9.09
CA GLU A 197 4.77 6.08 9.61
C GLU A 197 5.00 4.58 9.61
N LEU A 198 5.60 4.02 8.55
CA LEU A 198 5.98 2.61 8.51
C LEU A 198 7.01 2.25 9.59
N LYS A 199 7.95 3.16 9.89
CA LYS A 199 8.88 3.00 11.01
C LYS A 199 8.18 3.05 12.37
N ASN A 200 7.16 3.89 12.53
CA ASN A 200 6.34 3.93 13.74
C ASN A 200 5.57 2.63 13.93
N LEU A 201 4.91 2.13 12.87
CA LEU A 201 4.24 0.84 12.87
C LEU A 201 5.19 -0.27 13.31
N LYS A 202 6.39 -0.32 12.70
CA LYS A 202 7.44 -1.26 13.07
C LYS A 202 7.83 -1.15 14.54
N ALA A 203 8.12 0.04 15.02
CA ALA A 203 8.56 0.28 16.39
C ALA A 203 7.50 -0.20 17.41
N ILE A 204 6.22 0.08 17.16
CA ILE A 204 5.11 -0.29 18.03
C ILE A 204 4.92 -1.82 18.02
N ALA A 205 4.83 -2.44 16.85
CA ALA A 205 4.58 -3.87 16.72
C ALA A 205 5.72 -4.69 17.31
N GLU A 206 6.97 -4.35 17.00
CA GLU A 206 8.15 -5.03 17.55
C GLU A 206 8.30 -4.84 19.06
N TYR A 207 8.02 -3.64 19.58
CA TYR A 207 8.04 -3.39 21.02
C TYR A 207 7.04 -4.30 21.74
N ARG A 208 5.79 -4.34 21.25
CA ARG A 208 4.75 -5.16 21.85
C ARG A 208 5.10 -6.65 21.79
N HIS A 209 5.47 -7.13 20.60
CA HIS A 209 5.84 -8.53 20.41
C HIS A 209 7.00 -8.96 21.33
N ARG A 210 8.09 -8.20 21.36
CA ARG A 210 9.26 -8.52 22.21
C ARG A 210 8.99 -8.53 23.70
N ASN A 211 8.00 -7.75 24.16
CA ASN A 211 7.61 -7.70 25.56
C ASN A 211 6.44 -8.62 25.92
N GLY A 212 6.01 -9.50 24.99
CA GLY A 212 4.90 -10.42 25.22
C GLY A 212 3.55 -9.70 25.41
N LEU A 213 3.44 -8.47 24.89
CA LEU A 213 2.22 -7.70 24.90
C LEU A 213 1.42 -7.98 23.62
N PRO A 214 0.07 -7.92 23.68
CA PRO A 214 -0.73 -8.06 22.47
C PRO A 214 -0.43 -6.92 21.49
N VAL A 215 -0.22 -7.26 20.22
CA VAL A 215 0.03 -6.26 19.17
C VAL A 215 -1.18 -5.36 18.99
N THR A 216 -2.40 -5.92 18.98
CA THR A 216 -3.64 -5.13 19.09
C THR A 216 -3.90 -4.82 20.55
N PRO A 217 -3.87 -3.55 20.98
CA PRO A 217 -3.99 -3.17 22.38
C PRO A 217 -5.43 -3.35 22.91
N ASP A 218 -5.56 -3.39 24.24
CA ASP A 218 -6.85 -3.67 24.91
C ASP A 218 -7.93 -2.61 24.60
N TRP A 219 -7.52 -1.35 24.44
CA TRP A 219 -8.48 -0.28 24.13
C TRP A 219 -9.17 -0.47 22.76
N MET A 220 -8.47 -1.09 21.80
CA MET A 220 -9.06 -1.46 20.51
C MET A 220 -9.96 -2.70 20.61
N ARG A 221 -9.59 -3.66 21.45
CA ARG A 221 -10.35 -4.90 21.64
C ARG A 221 -11.66 -4.70 22.41
N ASN A 222 -11.68 -3.76 23.35
CA ASN A 222 -12.81 -3.53 24.25
C ASN A 222 -13.87 -2.57 23.69
N ALA A 223 -13.61 -1.86 22.62
CA ALA A 223 -14.55 -0.94 21.98
C ALA A 223 -15.60 -1.63 21.07
N ALA A 224 -15.52 -2.96 20.90
CA ALA A 224 -16.42 -3.76 20.07
C ALA A 224 -17.64 -4.32 20.84
N LYS A 225 -18.10 -3.61 21.90
CA LYS A 225 -19.32 -4.00 22.65
C LYS A 225 -20.39 -2.93 22.56
#